data_09eba3cd4326aeb1317a231bf1947751
#
_entry.id   09eba3cd4326aeb1317a231bf1947751
#
_cell.length_a   1.000
_cell.length_b   1.000
_cell.length_c   1.000
_cell.angle_alpha   90.00
_cell.angle_beta   90.00
_cell.angle_gamma   90.00
#
_symmetry.space_group_name_H-M   'P 1'
#
loop_
_entity.id
_entity.type
_entity.pdbx_description
1 polymer ?
#
loop_
_entity_poly.entity_id
_entity_poly.type
_entity_poly.pdbx_seq_one_letter_code
_entity_poly.pdbx_strand_id
1 'polypeptide(L)'
;MKKPENVDQLLSALDHPLNDAVSTLRKIILDTDPNIAEQVKWNSPSYYYTGEMAPFDPKEYKRDIVVVNLHKKDSILLVFPTGARINDPSGLLEGKFTDGRKVIKFASSEEVKTHLVDLKNVVRNWIETIEKDV
;
A
#
# COMPACT_ATOMS: atom_id res chain seq x y z
N MET A 1 -0.76 -7.83 -26.26
CA MET A 1 -0.62 -6.73 -25.28
C MET A 1 0.38 -7.13 -24.21
N LYS A 2 1.44 -6.37 -24.06
CA LYS A 2 2.41 -6.64 -23.00
C LYS A 2 1.84 -6.27 -21.63
N LYS A 3 2.05 -7.12 -20.65
CA LYS A 3 1.76 -6.76 -19.26
C LYS A 3 2.73 -5.67 -18.82
N PRO A 4 2.26 -4.70 -18.03
CA PRO A 4 3.16 -3.67 -17.51
C PRO A 4 4.24 -4.31 -16.63
N GLU A 5 5.48 -3.89 -16.84
CA GLU A 5 6.63 -4.40 -16.09
C GLU A 5 6.91 -3.59 -14.83
N ASN A 6 6.42 -2.35 -14.80
CA ASN A 6 6.60 -1.46 -13.66
C ASN A 6 5.37 -0.57 -13.48
N VAL A 7 5.35 0.16 -12.39
CA VAL A 7 4.19 0.99 -12.03
C VAL A 7 4.00 2.14 -13.01
N ASP A 8 5.08 2.73 -13.53
CA ASP A 8 4.97 3.81 -14.52
C ASP A 8 4.24 3.34 -15.78
N GLN A 9 4.57 2.16 -16.29
CA GLN A 9 3.89 1.57 -17.44
C GLN A 9 2.43 1.26 -17.13
N LEU A 10 2.16 0.72 -15.94
CA LEU A 10 0.81 0.41 -15.50
C LEU A 10 -0.07 1.65 -15.48
N LEU A 11 0.40 2.73 -14.87
CA LEU A 11 -0.36 3.98 -14.74
C LEU A 11 -0.60 4.64 -16.10
N SER A 12 0.40 4.58 -16.99
CA SER A 12 0.24 5.11 -18.36
C SER A 12 -0.85 4.35 -19.11
N ALA A 13 -0.92 3.02 -18.93
CA ALA A 13 -1.91 2.18 -19.62
C ALA A 13 -3.32 2.37 -19.05
N LEU A 14 -3.45 2.59 -17.73
CA LEU A 14 -4.75 2.72 -17.09
C LEU A 14 -5.42 4.09 -17.34
N ASP A 15 -4.63 5.13 -17.49
CA ASP A 15 -5.15 6.50 -17.65
C ASP A 15 -6.24 6.83 -16.63
N HIS A 16 -5.96 6.54 -15.37
CA HIS A 16 -6.92 6.72 -14.27
C HIS A 16 -7.13 8.20 -13.97
N PRO A 17 -8.39 8.65 -13.74
CA PRO A 17 -8.66 10.06 -13.42
C PRO A 17 -7.93 10.59 -12.18
N LEU A 18 -7.56 9.71 -11.25
CA LEU A 18 -6.89 10.08 -10.00
C LEU A 18 -5.37 9.79 -10.04
N ASN A 19 -4.75 9.78 -11.21
CA ASN A 19 -3.31 9.54 -11.34
C ASN A 19 -2.46 10.50 -10.51
N ASP A 20 -2.89 11.76 -10.34
CA ASP A 20 -2.19 12.71 -9.47
C ASP A 20 -2.15 12.23 -8.02
N ALA A 21 -3.28 11.75 -7.54
CA ALA A 21 -3.36 11.19 -6.18
C ALA A 21 -2.50 9.94 -6.04
N VAL A 22 -2.48 9.09 -7.07
CA VAL A 22 -1.62 7.89 -7.08
C VAL A 22 -0.16 8.28 -7.01
N SER A 23 0.26 9.29 -7.77
CA SER A 23 1.65 9.78 -7.74
C SER A 23 2.04 10.30 -6.37
N THR A 24 1.12 11.01 -5.71
CA THR A 24 1.34 11.49 -4.33
C THR A 24 1.48 10.32 -3.36
N LEU A 25 0.61 9.32 -3.46
CA LEU A 25 0.67 8.12 -2.63
C LEU A 25 1.99 7.37 -2.80
N ARG A 26 2.47 7.22 -4.03
CA ARG A 26 3.75 6.56 -4.30
C ARG A 26 4.89 7.23 -3.54
N LYS A 27 4.96 8.56 -3.62
CA LYS A 27 6.01 9.32 -2.91
C LYS A 27 5.91 9.15 -1.41
N ILE A 28 4.72 9.27 -0.85
CA ILE A 28 4.50 9.15 0.59
C ILE A 28 4.97 7.78 1.08
N ILE A 29 4.55 6.72 0.42
CA ILE A 29 4.86 5.35 0.82
C ILE A 29 6.36 5.08 0.69
N LEU A 30 6.95 5.40 -0.46
CA LEU A 30 8.37 5.14 -0.71
C LEU A 30 9.28 5.99 0.18
N ASP A 31 8.87 7.21 0.53
CA ASP A 31 9.65 8.10 1.39
C ASP A 31 9.61 7.71 2.87
N THR A 32 8.68 6.84 3.26
CA THR A 32 8.50 6.46 4.66
C THR A 32 9.67 5.64 5.18
N ASP A 33 10.25 4.76 4.37
CA ASP A 33 11.36 3.91 4.79
C ASP A 33 12.17 3.47 3.57
N PRO A 34 13.53 3.45 3.65
CA PRO A 34 14.38 3.04 2.52
C PRO A 34 14.25 1.56 2.15
N ASN A 35 13.67 0.74 3.01
CA ASN A 35 13.47 -0.68 2.75
C ASN A 35 12.11 -1.00 2.13
N ILE A 36 11.43 0.00 1.58
CA ILE A 36 10.19 -0.20 0.85
C ILE A 36 10.47 -0.18 -0.64
N ALA A 37 10.00 -1.17 -1.38
CA ALA A 37 10.12 -1.23 -2.84
C ALA A 37 8.74 -1.32 -3.49
N GLU A 38 8.69 -0.96 -4.76
CA GLU A 38 7.47 -0.90 -5.57
C GLU A 38 7.48 -2.01 -6.62
N GLN A 39 6.33 -2.63 -6.86
CA GLN A 39 6.15 -3.62 -7.92
C GLN A 39 4.74 -3.56 -8.47
N VAL A 40 4.51 -4.23 -9.59
CA VAL A 40 3.16 -4.47 -10.10
C VAL A 40 2.72 -5.86 -9.64
N LYS A 41 1.58 -5.91 -8.95
CA LYS A 41 1.02 -7.16 -8.43
C LYS A 41 -0.49 -7.10 -8.59
N TRP A 42 -1.09 -8.16 -9.16
CA TRP A 42 -2.53 -8.19 -9.43
C TRP A 42 -3.01 -6.98 -10.27
N ASN A 43 -2.19 -6.58 -11.26
CA ASN A 43 -2.44 -5.40 -12.11
C ASN A 43 -2.58 -4.09 -11.31
N SER A 44 -1.90 -4.00 -10.19
CA SER A 44 -1.97 -2.83 -9.31
C SER A 44 -0.58 -2.46 -8.79
N PRO A 45 -0.34 -1.16 -8.49
CA PRO A 45 0.87 -0.80 -7.76
C PRO A 45 0.86 -1.47 -6.39
N SER A 46 1.97 -2.08 -6.02
CA SER A 46 2.13 -2.77 -4.74
C SER A 46 3.45 -2.39 -4.09
N TYR A 47 3.45 -2.31 -2.77
CA TYR A 47 4.61 -1.89 -1.99
C TYR A 47 4.93 -2.97 -0.97
N TYR A 48 6.21 -3.35 -0.88
CA TYR A 48 6.64 -4.44 -0.04
C TYR A 48 7.93 -4.11 0.70
N TYR A 49 8.16 -4.83 1.79
CA TYR A 49 9.34 -4.63 2.62
C TYR A 49 10.51 -5.47 2.10
N THR A 50 11.68 -4.84 1.92
CA THR A 50 12.89 -5.49 1.41
C THR A 50 13.90 -5.85 2.50
N GLY A 51 13.66 -5.43 3.74
CA GLY A 51 14.55 -5.71 4.86
C GLY A 51 14.46 -7.15 5.36
N GLU A 52 15.20 -7.44 6.40
CA GLU A 52 15.21 -8.77 7.02
C GLU A 52 13.88 -9.06 7.72
N MET A 53 13.40 -10.28 7.57
CA MET A 53 12.19 -10.77 8.22
C MET A 53 12.40 -12.21 8.66
N ALA A 54 11.69 -12.61 9.71
CA ALA A 54 11.63 -14.02 10.10
C ALA A 54 11.07 -14.87 8.94
N PRO A 55 11.47 -16.13 8.81
CA PRO A 55 10.94 -17.01 7.75
C PRO A 55 9.41 -17.12 7.82
N PHE A 56 8.78 -17.13 6.66
CA PHE A 56 7.32 -17.25 6.55
C PHE A 56 6.93 -17.93 5.24
N ASP A 57 5.68 -18.39 5.19
CA ASP A 57 5.11 -18.96 3.97
C ASP A 57 4.79 -17.81 3.00
N PRO A 58 5.26 -17.87 1.73
CA PRO A 58 4.94 -16.82 0.74
C PRO A 58 3.44 -16.56 0.58
N LYS A 59 2.60 -17.53 0.86
CA LYS A 59 1.13 -17.37 0.79
C LYS A 59 0.57 -16.46 1.89
N GLU A 60 1.34 -16.17 2.92
CA GLU A 60 0.90 -15.28 3.99
C GLU A 60 1.07 -13.80 3.66
N TYR A 61 1.73 -13.46 2.55
CA TYR A 61 1.95 -12.09 2.08
C TYR A 61 2.59 -11.17 3.13
N LYS A 62 3.43 -11.71 3.99
CA LYS A 62 3.99 -10.94 5.12
C LYS A 62 4.91 -9.79 4.70
N ARG A 63 5.47 -9.84 3.48
CA ARG A 63 6.26 -8.73 2.94
C ARG A 63 5.40 -7.65 2.31
N ASP A 64 4.17 -7.96 1.95
CA ASP A 64 3.29 -6.99 1.29
C ASP A 64 2.73 -5.99 2.30
N ILE A 65 3.08 -4.72 2.10
CA ILE A 65 2.59 -3.64 2.95
C ILE A 65 1.21 -3.20 2.48
N VAL A 66 1.13 -2.76 1.22
CA VAL A 66 -0.11 -2.19 0.68
C VAL A 66 -0.17 -2.38 -0.82
N VAL A 67 -1.37 -2.65 -1.32
CA VAL A 67 -1.70 -2.71 -2.74
C VAL A 67 -2.63 -1.55 -3.06
N VAL A 68 -2.31 -0.79 -4.12
CA VAL A 68 -3.13 0.35 -4.55
C VAL A 68 -4.09 -0.12 -5.64
N ASN A 69 -5.34 -0.38 -5.25
CA ASN A 69 -6.38 -0.88 -6.14
C ASN A 69 -7.02 0.28 -6.91
N LEU A 70 -7.00 0.22 -8.25
CA LEU A 70 -7.46 1.28 -9.14
C LEU A 70 -8.64 0.83 -10.01
N HIS A 71 -9.42 -0.17 -9.58
CA HIS A 71 -10.55 -0.68 -10.35
C HIS A 71 -11.67 0.35 -10.53
N LYS A 72 -11.90 1.17 -9.51
CA LYS A 72 -12.90 2.23 -9.59
C LYS A 72 -12.28 3.51 -10.12
N LYS A 73 -13.03 4.25 -10.93
CA LYS A 73 -12.56 5.51 -11.53
C LYS A 73 -12.71 6.70 -10.59
N ASP A 74 -13.57 6.60 -9.60
CA ASP A 74 -13.91 7.69 -8.68
C ASP A 74 -13.19 7.60 -7.33
N SER A 75 -12.38 6.57 -7.13
CA SER A 75 -11.67 6.38 -5.85
C SER A 75 -10.45 5.49 -6.00
N ILE A 76 -9.56 5.60 -5.01
CA ILE A 76 -8.39 4.75 -4.86
C ILE A 76 -8.60 3.94 -3.59
N LEU A 77 -8.43 2.62 -3.67
CA LEU A 77 -8.54 1.75 -2.51
C LEU A 77 -7.16 1.20 -2.16
N LEU A 78 -6.66 1.55 -0.99
CA LEU A 78 -5.44 0.96 -0.44
C LEU A 78 -5.81 -0.29 0.33
N VAL A 79 -5.24 -1.43 -0.03
CA VAL A 79 -5.47 -2.70 0.66
C VAL A 79 -4.20 -3.11 1.39
N PHE A 80 -4.29 -3.25 2.70
CA PHE A 80 -3.19 -3.71 3.55
C PHE A 80 -3.46 -5.17 3.90
N PRO A 81 -2.81 -6.13 3.23
CA PRO A 81 -3.12 -7.57 3.43
C PRO A 81 -3.00 -8.04 4.88
N THR A 82 -2.08 -7.46 5.64
CA THR A 82 -1.90 -7.78 7.05
C THR A 82 -2.26 -6.61 7.96
N GLY A 83 -3.18 -5.77 7.52
CA GLY A 83 -3.53 -4.52 8.19
C GLY A 83 -4.03 -4.66 9.62
N ALA A 84 -4.67 -5.80 9.95
CA ALA A 84 -5.16 -6.04 11.30
C ALA A 84 -4.05 -6.09 12.36
N ARG A 85 -2.80 -6.30 11.93
CA ARG A 85 -1.63 -6.32 12.81
C ARG A 85 -1.07 -4.93 13.08
N ILE A 86 -1.52 -3.92 12.34
CA ILE A 86 -1.01 -2.56 12.46
C ILE A 86 -1.68 -1.84 13.62
N ASN A 87 -0.88 -1.23 14.49
CA ASN A 87 -1.40 -0.32 15.49
C ASN A 87 -1.70 1.03 14.83
N ASP A 88 -2.98 1.36 14.69
CA ASP A 88 -3.43 2.59 14.03
C ASP A 88 -4.31 3.43 14.96
N PRO A 89 -3.70 4.28 15.80
CA PRO A 89 -4.48 5.16 16.68
C PRO A 89 -5.27 6.24 15.93
N SER A 90 -4.94 6.52 14.66
CA SER A 90 -5.67 7.50 13.87
C SER A 90 -7.04 7.02 13.43
N GLY A 91 -7.25 5.69 13.40
CA GLY A 91 -8.50 5.11 12.89
C GLY A 91 -8.63 5.19 11.37
N LEU A 92 -7.54 5.47 10.66
CA LEU A 92 -7.56 5.58 9.20
C LEU A 92 -7.83 4.23 8.51
N LEU A 93 -7.29 3.15 9.07
CA LEU A 93 -7.53 1.80 8.56
C LEU A 93 -8.95 1.33 8.89
N GLU A 94 -9.64 0.81 7.88
CA GLU A 94 -11.03 0.38 8.01
C GLU A 94 -11.21 -1.09 7.61
N GLY A 95 -12.32 -1.67 8.07
CA GLY A 95 -12.78 -2.99 7.66
C GLY A 95 -12.63 -4.05 8.73
N LYS A 96 -13.54 -5.02 8.67
CA LYS A 96 -13.56 -6.19 9.56
C LYS A 96 -13.56 -7.44 8.70
N PHE A 97 -12.42 -7.69 8.05
CA PHE A 97 -12.27 -8.83 7.18
C PHE A 97 -11.69 -10.02 7.95
N THR A 98 -12.20 -11.20 7.67
CA THR A 98 -11.78 -12.42 8.37
C THR A 98 -10.34 -12.81 8.08
N ASP A 99 -9.80 -12.38 6.94
CA ASP A 99 -8.42 -12.68 6.54
C ASP A 99 -7.39 -11.69 7.12
N GLY A 100 -7.84 -10.71 7.91
CA GLY A 100 -6.93 -9.76 8.57
C GLY A 100 -6.55 -8.55 7.73
N ARG A 101 -7.09 -8.39 6.52
CA ARG A 101 -6.79 -7.20 5.72
C ARG A 101 -7.55 -5.99 6.25
N LYS A 102 -7.00 -4.81 5.95
CA LYS A 102 -7.64 -3.53 6.21
C LYS A 102 -7.52 -2.65 4.98
N VAL A 103 -8.38 -1.65 4.88
CA VAL A 103 -8.42 -0.79 3.70
C VAL A 103 -8.46 0.69 4.09
N ILE A 104 -8.00 1.54 3.15
CA ILE A 104 -8.17 2.99 3.22
C ILE A 104 -8.67 3.42 1.85
N LYS A 105 -9.72 4.25 1.81
CA LYS A 105 -10.28 4.76 0.57
C LYS A 105 -10.03 6.26 0.44
N PHE A 106 -9.51 6.69 -0.70
CA PHE A 106 -9.34 8.10 -1.02
C PHE A 106 -10.11 8.43 -2.30
N ALA A 107 -10.83 9.55 -2.29
CA ALA A 107 -11.59 10.02 -3.45
C ALA A 107 -10.91 11.18 -4.19
N SER A 108 -9.82 11.71 -3.65
CA SER A 108 -9.13 12.84 -4.26
C SER A 108 -7.69 12.96 -3.77
N SER A 109 -6.89 13.74 -4.51
CA SER A 109 -5.53 14.10 -4.12
C SER A 109 -5.52 14.90 -2.81
N GLU A 110 -6.53 15.73 -2.59
CA GLU A 110 -6.65 16.53 -1.36
C GLU A 110 -6.84 15.64 -0.13
N GLU A 111 -7.65 14.59 -0.23
CA GLU A 111 -7.83 13.64 0.86
C GLU A 111 -6.51 12.95 1.21
N VAL A 112 -5.72 12.58 0.21
CA VAL A 112 -4.40 11.98 0.44
C VAL A 112 -3.51 12.93 1.21
N LYS A 113 -3.47 14.20 0.82
CA LYS A 113 -2.65 15.22 1.48
C LYS A 113 -3.11 15.49 2.90
N THR A 114 -4.42 15.52 3.13
CA THR A 114 -5.01 15.73 4.46
C THR A 114 -4.57 14.63 5.43
N HIS A 115 -4.47 13.39 4.96
CA HIS A 115 -4.13 12.23 5.78
C HIS A 115 -2.66 11.79 5.64
N LEU A 116 -1.80 12.66 5.10
CA LEU A 116 -0.40 12.32 4.82
C LEU A 116 0.35 11.81 6.06
N VAL A 117 0.23 12.52 7.18
CA VAL A 117 0.93 12.15 8.42
C VAL A 117 0.41 10.81 8.95
N ASP A 118 -0.91 10.65 8.97
CA ASP A 118 -1.52 9.40 9.45
C ASP A 118 -1.15 8.22 8.57
N LEU A 119 -1.11 8.43 7.25
CA LEU A 119 -0.72 7.37 6.31
C LEU A 119 0.73 6.95 6.52
N LYS A 120 1.64 7.91 6.69
CA LYS A 120 3.05 7.60 7.00
C LYS A 120 3.16 6.80 8.29
N ASN A 121 2.39 7.18 9.31
CA ASN A 121 2.40 6.46 10.59
C ASN A 121 1.86 5.04 10.45
N VAL A 122 0.82 4.82 9.65
CA VAL A 122 0.31 3.49 9.37
C VAL A 122 1.40 2.62 8.74
N VAL A 123 2.11 3.13 7.74
CA VAL A 123 3.18 2.38 7.07
C VAL A 123 4.34 2.11 8.02
N ARG A 124 4.76 3.08 8.82
CA ARG A 124 5.81 2.90 9.84
C ARG A 124 5.41 1.86 10.87
N ASN A 125 4.17 1.91 11.33
CA ASN A 125 3.66 0.96 12.32
C ASN A 125 3.57 -0.44 11.73
N TRP A 126 3.29 -0.58 10.42
CA TRP A 126 3.39 -1.86 9.73
C TRP A 126 4.81 -2.43 9.86
N ILE A 127 5.82 -1.60 9.57
CA ILE A 127 7.22 -2.02 9.63
C ILE A 127 7.59 -2.47 11.06
N GLU A 128 7.05 -1.81 12.08
CA GLU A 128 7.29 -2.19 13.47
C GLU A 128 6.67 -3.54 13.85
N THR A 129 5.69 -4.02 13.09
CA THR A 129 5.10 -5.35 13.34
C THR A 129 5.98 -6.49 12.87
N ILE A 130 7.06 -6.20 12.13
CA ILE A 130 7.90 -7.22 11.54
C ILE A 130 8.73 -7.90 12.62
N GLU A 131 8.61 -9.23 12.69
CA GLU A 131 9.49 -10.03 13.52
C GLU A 131 10.84 -10.13 12.80
N LYS A 132 11.84 -9.55 13.41
CA LYS A 132 13.20 -9.64 12.89
C LYS A 132 13.86 -10.88 13.48
N ASP A 133 14.29 -11.76 12.58
CA ASP A 133 15.07 -12.93 12.98
C ASP A 133 16.52 -12.45 13.16
N VAL A 134 16.88 -12.28 14.39
CA VAL A 134 18.19 -11.73 14.75
C VAL A 134 19.16 -12.85 15.06
#